data_786adf7a1a95e8bbf1e9b24613483b00
#
_entry.id   786adf7a1a95e8bbf1e9b24613483b00
#
_cell.length_a   1.000
_cell.length_b   1.000
_cell.length_c   1.000
_cell.angle_alpha   90.00
_cell.angle_beta   90.00
_cell.angle_gamma   90.00
#
_symmetry.space_group_name_H-M   'P 1'
#
loop_
_entity.id
_entity.type
_entity.pdbx_description
1 polymer ?
#
loop_
_entity_poly.entity_id
_entity_poly.type
_entity_poly.pdbx_seq_one_letter_code
_entity_poly.pdbx_strand_id
1 'polypeptide(L)'
;MSLELKNVEKKVGIETHIHPTSLKLEKNTINVLLGSTLAGKTTLMQIMAGLDKPTSGEIWFNEKNVTGTKVQKRNCSMVYQQFINYPNYTVYENIASPLVITGVNSNEIKQRVGKVAELLKLSAMLNKKPDELSGGQQQRTAL
;
A
#
# COMPACT_ATOMS: atom_id res chain seq x y z
N MET A 1 1.66 10.83 -11.97
CA MET A 1 2.57 10.15 -11.03
C MET A 1 3.17 8.98 -11.78
N SER A 2 4.48 8.96 -12.03
CA SER A 2 5.18 7.86 -12.72
C SER A 2 6.12 7.17 -11.74
N LEU A 3 6.20 5.85 -11.81
CA LEU A 3 7.14 5.03 -11.06
C LEU A 3 8.00 4.27 -12.07
N GLU A 4 9.31 4.30 -11.91
CA GLU A 4 10.25 3.61 -12.78
C GLU A 4 11.25 2.81 -11.96
N LEU A 5 11.48 1.58 -12.35
CA LEU A 5 12.53 0.72 -11.84
C LEU A 5 13.63 0.63 -12.89
N LYS A 6 14.89 0.77 -12.48
CA LYS A 6 16.07 0.67 -13.33
C LYS A 6 16.99 -0.42 -12.80
N ASN A 7 17.06 -1.54 -13.50
CA ASN A 7 17.89 -2.71 -13.18
C ASN A 7 17.75 -3.14 -11.70
N VAL A 8 16.54 -3.11 -11.18
CA VAL A 8 16.26 -3.50 -9.79
C VAL A 8 16.41 -5.01 -9.65
N GLU A 9 17.27 -5.41 -8.73
CA GLU A 9 17.51 -6.80 -8.34
C GLU A 9 17.26 -6.99 -6.84
N LYS A 10 16.79 -8.18 -6.47
CA LYS A 10 16.66 -8.57 -5.06
C LYS A 10 17.24 -9.97 -4.86
N LYS A 11 18.25 -10.04 -4.00
CA LYS A 11 18.81 -11.29 -3.48
C LYS A 11 18.54 -11.43 -2.01
N VAL A 12 18.30 -12.65 -1.56
CA VAL A 12 18.14 -13.04 -0.15
C VAL A 12 19.04 -14.25 0.08
N GLY A 13 20.14 -14.02 0.80
CA GLY A 13 21.20 -15.01 0.90
C GLY A 13 21.80 -15.32 -0.47
N ILE A 14 21.76 -16.57 -0.89
CA ILE A 14 22.25 -17.03 -2.20
C ILE A 14 21.18 -17.03 -3.30
N GLU A 15 19.91 -16.81 -2.93
CA GLU A 15 18.79 -16.88 -3.86
C GLU A 15 18.47 -15.52 -4.48
N THR A 16 18.23 -15.50 -5.78
CA THR A 16 17.75 -14.31 -6.48
C THR A 16 16.24 -14.35 -6.56
N HIS A 17 15.59 -13.47 -5.79
CA HIS A 17 14.13 -13.34 -5.74
C HIS A 17 13.59 -12.48 -6.88
N ILE A 18 14.33 -11.45 -7.28
CA ILE A 18 14.03 -10.60 -8.43
C ILE A 18 15.30 -10.46 -9.25
N HIS A 19 15.27 -10.97 -10.47
CA HIS A 19 16.34 -10.75 -11.45
C HIS A 19 16.35 -9.30 -11.92
N PRO A 20 17.50 -8.76 -12.39
CA PRO A 20 17.60 -7.39 -12.84
C PRO A 20 16.41 -7.00 -13.75
N THR A 21 15.55 -6.16 -13.24
CA THR A 21 14.27 -5.80 -13.87
C THR A 21 14.17 -4.31 -14.03
N SER A 22 13.83 -3.87 -15.24
CA SER A 22 13.51 -2.49 -15.55
C SER A 22 12.07 -2.41 -16.05
N LEU A 23 11.28 -1.54 -15.45
CA LEU A 23 9.90 -1.28 -15.88
C LEU A 23 9.49 0.15 -15.52
N LYS A 24 8.52 0.67 -16.24
CA LYS A 24 7.95 1.98 -16.00
C LYS A 24 6.43 1.86 -15.90
N LEU A 25 5.88 2.38 -14.81
CA LEU A 25 4.43 2.50 -14.61
C LEU A 25 3.98 3.89 -15.04
N GLU A 26 3.02 3.94 -15.96
CA GLU A 26 2.53 5.20 -16.51
C GLU A 26 1.58 5.92 -15.55
N LYS A 27 1.51 7.24 -15.71
CA LYS A 27 0.61 8.10 -14.93
C LYS A 27 -0.85 7.79 -15.24
N ASN A 28 -1.69 7.86 -14.21
CA ASN A 28 -3.16 7.80 -14.33
C ASN A 28 -3.67 6.53 -15.05
N THR A 29 -2.95 5.42 -14.92
CA THR A 29 -3.33 4.14 -15.48
C THR A 29 -3.42 3.08 -14.38
N ILE A 30 -4.16 2.01 -14.66
CA ILE A 30 -4.13 0.78 -13.88
C ILE A 30 -3.09 -0.13 -14.51
N ASN A 31 -2.04 -0.45 -13.76
CA ASN A 31 -1.01 -1.36 -14.19
C ASN A 31 -1.23 -2.72 -13.52
N VAL A 32 -1.23 -3.79 -14.28
CA VAL A 32 -1.46 -5.15 -13.78
C VAL A 32 -0.17 -5.97 -13.89
N LEU A 33 0.31 -6.48 -12.75
CA LEU A 33 1.47 -7.37 -12.69
C LEU A 33 1.00 -8.82 -12.68
N LEU A 34 1.24 -9.53 -13.77
CA LEU A 34 0.88 -10.94 -13.94
C LEU A 34 2.11 -11.85 -13.77
N GLY A 35 1.89 -13.06 -13.30
CA GLY A 35 2.93 -14.08 -13.14
C GLY A 35 2.45 -15.23 -12.26
N SER A 36 3.15 -16.36 -12.32
CA SER A 36 2.89 -17.53 -11.49
C SER A 36 3.05 -17.25 -9.99
N THR A 37 2.56 -18.13 -9.15
CA THR A 37 2.84 -18.09 -7.71
C THR A 37 4.35 -18.21 -7.49
N LEU A 38 4.88 -17.49 -6.52
CA LEU A 38 6.31 -17.38 -6.19
C LEU A 38 7.17 -16.64 -7.23
N ALA A 39 6.61 -16.06 -8.29
CA ALA A 39 7.36 -15.27 -9.28
C ALA A 39 7.90 -13.91 -8.74
N GLY A 40 7.86 -13.66 -7.44
CA GLY A 40 8.38 -12.42 -6.84
C GLY A 40 7.47 -11.20 -6.95
N LYS A 41 6.20 -11.33 -7.40
CA LYS A 41 5.28 -10.19 -7.57
C LYS A 41 5.13 -9.34 -6.30
N THR A 42 4.87 -9.98 -5.17
CA THR A 42 4.72 -9.29 -3.87
C THR A 42 6.02 -8.61 -3.46
N THR A 43 7.15 -9.26 -3.62
CA THR A 43 8.48 -8.69 -3.35
C THR A 43 8.73 -7.44 -4.21
N LEU A 44 8.40 -7.51 -5.49
CA LEU A 44 8.53 -6.36 -6.40
C LEU A 44 7.62 -5.21 -5.98
N MET A 45 6.37 -5.47 -5.61
CA MET A 45 5.43 -4.46 -5.10
C MET A 45 5.93 -3.84 -3.79
N GLN A 46 6.47 -4.64 -2.86
CA GLN A 46 7.07 -4.14 -1.61
C GLN A 46 8.27 -3.23 -1.86
N ILE A 47 9.12 -3.58 -2.82
CA ILE A 47 10.25 -2.76 -3.25
C ILE A 47 9.75 -1.42 -3.85
N MET A 48 8.75 -1.47 -4.74
CA MET A 48 8.12 -0.28 -5.32
C MET A 48 7.51 0.63 -4.25
N ALA A 49 6.81 0.06 -3.28
CA ALA A 49 6.22 0.81 -2.16
C ALA A 49 7.27 1.33 -1.16
N GLY A 50 8.49 0.78 -1.16
CA GLY A 50 9.56 1.15 -0.22
C GLY A 50 9.49 0.43 1.12
N LEU A 51 8.73 -0.67 1.18
CA LEU A 51 8.66 -1.55 2.34
C LEU A 51 9.83 -2.53 2.40
N ASP A 52 10.41 -2.82 1.23
CA ASP A 52 11.65 -3.59 1.11
C ASP A 52 12.67 -2.82 0.26
N LYS A 53 13.95 -3.13 0.43
CA LYS A 53 15.04 -2.51 -0.31
C LYS A 53 15.55 -3.45 -1.40
N PRO A 54 15.82 -2.94 -2.61
CA PRO A 54 16.51 -3.72 -3.62
C PRO A 54 17.95 -3.99 -3.18
N THR A 55 18.54 -5.06 -3.68
CA THR A 55 19.98 -5.37 -3.52
C THR A 55 20.81 -4.46 -4.43
N SER A 56 20.30 -4.20 -5.64
CA SER A 56 20.90 -3.29 -6.61
C SER A 56 19.84 -2.64 -7.49
N GLY A 57 20.23 -1.65 -8.27
CA GLY A 57 19.35 -0.88 -9.14
C GLY A 57 18.71 0.31 -8.43
N GLU A 58 17.84 1.02 -9.14
CA GLU A 58 17.27 2.29 -8.70
C GLU A 58 15.75 2.32 -8.87
N ILE A 59 15.10 3.05 -7.97
CA ILE A 59 13.66 3.32 -7.98
C ILE A 59 13.46 4.81 -8.14
N TRP A 60 12.73 5.20 -9.16
CA TRP A 60 12.44 6.59 -9.48
C TRP A 60 10.94 6.88 -9.37
N PHE A 61 10.59 7.98 -8.75
CA PHE A 61 9.21 8.43 -8.57
C PHE A 61 9.10 9.89 -8.99
N ASN A 62 8.31 10.18 -10.04
CA ASN A 62 8.21 11.51 -10.63
C ASN A 62 9.59 12.16 -10.89
N GLU A 63 10.46 11.44 -11.58
CA GLU A 63 11.82 11.89 -11.95
C GLU A 63 12.78 12.07 -10.76
N LYS A 64 12.37 11.73 -9.56
CA LYS A 64 13.21 11.77 -8.37
C LYS A 64 13.63 10.36 -7.96
N ASN A 65 14.92 10.13 -7.75
CA ASN A 65 15.42 8.87 -7.19
C ASN A 65 14.96 8.75 -5.73
N VAL A 66 14.19 7.69 -5.45
CA VAL A 66 13.66 7.38 -4.12
C VAL A 66 14.23 6.07 -3.55
N THR A 67 15.25 5.52 -4.17
CA THR A 67 15.96 4.33 -3.69
C THR A 67 16.44 4.58 -2.27
N GLY A 68 16.09 3.69 -1.32
CA GLY A 68 16.44 3.85 0.08
C GLY A 68 15.65 4.91 0.87
N THR A 69 14.77 5.67 0.21
CA THR A 69 13.87 6.60 0.92
C THR A 69 12.90 5.81 1.78
N LYS A 70 12.75 6.19 3.05
CA LYS A 70 11.81 5.57 4.00
C LYS A 70 10.37 5.62 3.45
N VAL A 71 9.62 4.53 3.64
CA VAL A 71 8.23 4.37 3.14
C VAL A 71 7.32 5.54 3.54
N GLN A 72 7.46 6.05 4.77
CA GLN A 72 6.66 7.18 5.26
C GLN A 72 6.84 8.47 4.44
N LYS A 73 7.96 8.60 3.72
CA LYS A 73 8.27 9.76 2.86
C LYS A 73 7.91 9.55 1.38
N ARG A 74 7.44 8.34 1.01
CA ARG A 74 7.12 8.03 -0.39
C ARG A 74 5.71 8.40 -0.80
N ASN A 75 4.82 8.68 0.15
CA ASN A 75 3.41 8.95 -0.09
C ASN A 75 2.75 7.87 -0.98
N CYS A 76 3.04 6.61 -0.65
CA CYS A 76 2.56 5.42 -1.34
C CYS A 76 1.99 4.46 -0.29
N SER A 77 0.84 3.89 -0.55
CA SER A 77 0.22 2.87 0.30
C SER A 77 0.26 1.51 -0.39
N MET A 78 0.27 0.45 0.41
CA MET A 78 0.18 -0.91 -0.06
C MET A 78 -0.93 -1.63 0.68
N VAL A 79 -1.86 -2.20 -0.09
CA VAL A 79 -2.89 -3.10 0.46
C VAL A 79 -2.40 -4.52 0.31
N TYR A 80 -2.28 -5.24 1.42
CA TYR A 80 -1.82 -6.63 1.44
C TYR A 80 -2.95 -7.59 1.10
N GLN A 81 -2.59 -8.78 0.65
CA GLN A 81 -3.54 -9.88 0.44
C GLN A 81 -4.22 -10.31 1.75
N GLN A 82 -3.49 -10.26 2.87
CA GLN A 82 -4.07 -10.38 4.21
C GLN A 82 -4.50 -8.97 4.65
N PHE A 83 -5.76 -8.85 5.07
CA PHE A 83 -6.28 -7.56 5.54
C PHE A 83 -5.61 -7.17 6.85
N ILE A 84 -4.81 -6.12 6.82
CA ILE A 84 -4.13 -5.60 8.00
C ILE A 84 -4.96 -4.45 8.54
N ASN A 85 -5.78 -4.74 9.55
CA ASN A 85 -6.51 -3.76 10.32
C ASN A 85 -5.97 -3.73 11.75
N TYR A 86 -6.06 -2.60 12.42
CA TYR A 86 -5.79 -2.49 13.86
C TYR A 86 -6.93 -3.19 14.63
N PRO A 87 -6.68 -4.33 15.30
CA PRO A 87 -7.75 -5.16 15.84
C PRO A 87 -8.54 -4.49 16.97
N ASN A 88 -7.91 -3.59 17.70
CA ASN A 88 -8.51 -2.86 18.81
C ASN A 88 -9.28 -1.60 18.39
N TYR A 89 -9.14 -1.19 17.12
CA TYR A 89 -9.80 -0.03 16.57
C TYR A 89 -11.11 -0.40 15.89
N THR A 90 -12.09 0.47 15.98
CA THR A 90 -13.30 0.38 15.16
C THR A 90 -12.97 0.60 13.68
N VAL A 91 -13.91 0.30 12.79
CA VAL A 91 -13.81 0.63 11.36
C VAL A 91 -13.53 2.11 11.15
N TYR A 92 -14.25 2.97 11.89
CA TYR A 92 -14.03 4.42 11.85
C TYR A 92 -12.58 4.78 12.19
N GLU A 93 -12.06 4.26 13.29
CA GLU A 93 -10.70 4.54 13.76
C GLU A 93 -9.62 3.98 12.83
N ASN A 94 -9.85 2.80 12.24
CA ASN A 94 -8.97 2.22 11.22
C ASN A 94 -8.85 3.17 10.02
N ILE A 95 -9.98 3.61 9.46
CA ILE A 95 -10.02 4.52 8.30
C ILE A 95 -9.44 5.90 8.68
N ALA A 96 -9.70 6.38 9.89
CA ALA A 96 -9.24 7.68 10.37
C ALA A 96 -7.74 7.71 10.69
N SER A 97 -7.13 6.56 11.02
CA SER A 97 -5.77 6.48 11.58
C SER A 97 -4.70 7.25 10.78
N PRO A 98 -4.61 7.18 9.44
CA PRO A 98 -3.61 7.94 8.70
C PRO A 98 -3.86 9.45 8.73
N LEU A 99 -5.11 9.88 8.83
CA LEU A 99 -5.46 11.30 8.91
C LEU A 99 -5.12 11.87 10.30
N VAL A 100 -5.31 11.08 11.35
CA VAL A 100 -4.92 11.45 12.73
C VAL A 100 -3.40 11.65 12.81
N ILE A 101 -2.63 10.71 12.27
CA ILE A 101 -1.16 10.77 12.28
C ILE A 101 -0.63 12.00 11.51
N THR A 102 -1.33 12.42 10.46
CA THR A 102 -0.96 13.60 9.67
C THR A 102 -1.50 14.92 10.24
N GLY A 103 -2.17 14.89 11.39
CA GLY A 103 -2.63 16.09 12.09
C GLY A 103 -3.85 16.78 11.46
N VAL A 104 -4.65 16.05 10.69
CA VAL A 104 -5.90 16.57 10.12
C VAL A 104 -6.89 16.85 11.25
N ASN A 105 -7.65 17.94 11.18
CA ASN A 105 -8.63 18.28 12.19
C ASN A 105 -9.81 17.30 12.23
N SER A 106 -10.43 17.14 13.40
CA SER A 106 -11.47 16.13 13.65
C SER A 106 -12.72 16.28 12.77
N ASN A 107 -13.12 17.50 12.43
CA ASN A 107 -14.29 17.73 11.57
C ASN A 107 -14.02 17.26 10.14
N GLU A 108 -12.83 17.53 9.63
CA GLU A 108 -12.39 17.07 8.32
C GLU A 108 -12.23 15.53 8.28
N ILE A 109 -11.66 14.95 9.33
CA ILE A 109 -11.58 13.48 9.49
C ILE A 109 -12.97 12.86 9.37
N LYS A 110 -13.94 13.37 10.15
CA LYS A 110 -15.33 12.88 10.14
C LYS A 110 -15.94 12.92 8.74
N GLN A 111 -15.74 14.02 8.01
CA GLN A 111 -16.25 14.17 6.65
C GLN A 111 -15.58 13.18 5.66
N ARG A 112 -14.24 13.06 5.71
CA ARG A 112 -13.50 12.17 4.83
C ARG A 112 -13.83 10.71 5.09
N VAL A 113 -13.84 10.29 6.36
CA VAL A 113 -14.21 8.92 6.76
C VAL A 113 -15.64 8.61 6.32
N GLY A 114 -16.59 9.53 6.52
CA GLY A 114 -17.99 9.35 6.08
C GLY A 114 -18.09 9.09 4.57
N LYS A 115 -17.42 9.90 3.75
CA LYS A 115 -17.40 9.73 2.28
C LYS A 115 -16.79 8.40 1.85
N VAL A 116 -15.66 8.01 2.45
CA VAL A 116 -15.00 6.74 2.14
C VAL A 116 -15.85 5.55 2.58
N ALA A 117 -16.46 5.63 3.77
CA ALA A 117 -17.34 4.58 4.29
C ALA A 117 -18.58 4.38 3.41
N GLU A 118 -19.15 5.46 2.88
CA GLU A 118 -20.25 5.40 1.94
C GLU A 118 -19.82 4.72 0.63
N LEU A 119 -18.72 5.17 0.03
CA LEU A 119 -18.16 4.62 -1.21
C LEU A 119 -17.88 3.11 -1.08
N LEU A 120 -17.34 2.68 0.05
CA LEU A 120 -16.97 1.29 0.33
C LEU A 120 -18.10 0.46 0.96
N LYS A 121 -19.30 1.04 1.12
CA LYS A 121 -20.47 0.40 1.76
C LYS A 121 -20.17 -0.11 3.18
N LEU A 122 -19.49 0.72 3.97
CA LEU A 122 -19.12 0.44 5.37
C LEU A 122 -19.85 1.33 6.37
N SER A 123 -20.74 2.23 5.95
CA SER A 123 -21.38 3.23 6.83
C SER A 123 -22.06 2.62 8.05
N ALA A 124 -22.75 1.48 7.89
CA ALA A 124 -23.41 0.76 8.99
C ALA A 124 -22.42 0.00 9.90
N MET A 125 -21.15 -0.09 9.53
CA MET A 125 -20.12 -0.87 10.24
C MET A 125 -19.12 0.02 11.00
N LEU A 126 -19.24 1.34 10.91
CA LEU A 126 -18.23 2.28 11.44
C LEU A 126 -17.89 2.08 12.92
N ASN A 127 -18.85 1.64 13.72
CA ASN A 127 -18.67 1.40 15.16
C ASN A 127 -18.23 -0.04 15.49
N LYS A 128 -18.13 -0.92 14.50
CA LYS A 128 -17.72 -2.32 14.69
C LYS A 128 -16.20 -2.45 14.68
N LYS A 129 -15.71 -3.51 15.33
CA LYS A 129 -14.31 -3.91 15.29
C LYS A 129 -14.07 -4.92 14.15
N PRO A 130 -12.81 -5.12 13.71
CA PRO A 130 -12.48 -6.05 12.62
C PRO A 130 -12.98 -7.49 12.81
N ASP A 131 -12.98 -8.00 14.03
CA ASP A 131 -13.45 -9.34 14.39
C ASP A 131 -14.97 -9.54 14.21
N GLU A 132 -15.73 -8.44 14.17
CA GLU A 132 -17.17 -8.43 13.92
C GLU A 132 -17.52 -8.32 12.41
N LEU A 133 -16.52 -8.30 11.54
CA LEU A 133 -16.67 -8.06 10.10
C LEU A 133 -16.46 -9.34 9.28
N SER A 134 -17.19 -9.46 8.17
CA SER A 134 -16.84 -10.44 7.14
C SER A 134 -15.49 -10.11 6.50
N GLY A 135 -14.81 -11.12 5.91
CA GLY A 135 -13.52 -10.93 5.23
C GLY A 135 -13.54 -9.81 4.19
N GLY A 136 -14.62 -9.72 3.39
CA GLY A 136 -14.77 -8.63 2.41
C GLY A 136 -14.95 -7.25 3.05
N GLN A 137 -15.58 -7.16 4.22
CA GLN A 137 -15.68 -5.90 4.98
C GLN A 137 -14.32 -5.51 5.57
N GLN A 138 -13.57 -6.47 6.12
CA GLN A 138 -12.21 -6.23 6.60
C GLN A 138 -11.28 -5.76 5.50
N GLN A 139 -11.37 -6.36 4.31
CA GLN A 139 -10.59 -5.95 3.14
C GLN A 139 -10.91 -4.52 2.72
N ARG A 140 -12.20 -4.16 2.67
CA ARG A 140 -12.61 -2.78 2.34
C ARG A 140 -12.23 -1.77 3.42
N THR A 141 -12.12 -2.19 4.68
CA THR A 141 -11.62 -1.33 5.77
C THR A 141 -10.13 -1.05 5.63
N ALA A 142 -9.36 -2.03 5.13
CA ALA A 142 -7.91 -1.90 4.90
C ALA A 142 -7.55 -1.15 3.59
N LEU A 143 -8.52 -0.93 2.71
CA LEU A 143 -8.38 -0.23 1.43
C LEU A 143 -8.38 1.30 1.60
#